data_8152e92f7f4df7aecd610516b3b0c45a
#
_entry.id   8152e92f7f4df7aecd610516b3b0c45a
#
_cell.length_a   1.000
_cell.length_b   1.000
_cell.length_c   1.000
_cell.angle_alpha   90.00
_cell.angle_beta   90.00
_cell.angle_gamma   90.00
#
_symmetry.space_group_name_H-M   'P 1'
#
loop_
_entity.id
_entity.type
_entity.pdbx_description
1 polymer ?
#
loop_
_entity_poly.entity_id
_entity_poly.type
_entity_poly.pdbx_seq_one_letter_code
_entity_poly.pdbx_strand_id
1 'polypeptide(L)'
;IGNVAQVTALFTFLGVHGVTQPDGSTITLSNAALVWVPLLLLATVAAWFGMNDIAGSKASIRDQLPVLKRPHMWLLSLLYLATFGSFIGFSAGFAMLAKTQFPAVDILKLAFFGPFIGALARSFGGIISDRLGGVRVTLVNFVLMALFTGLLFLTLPGSGSGSFLAFYVVFMGLFLTA
;
A
#
# COMPACT_ATOMS: atom_id res chain seq x y z
N ILE A 1 5.61 5.18 -10.52
CA ILE A 1 6.67 6.02 -9.93
C ILE A 1 6.68 5.86 -8.40
N GLY A 2 5.54 5.99 -7.69
CA GLY A 2 5.48 5.87 -6.23
C GLY A 2 5.97 4.51 -5.69
N ASN A 3 5.54 3.41 -6.27
CA ASN A 3 5.97 2.06 -5.87
C ASN A 3 7.47 1.83 -6.09
N VAL A 4 8.03 2.43 -7.12
CA VAL A 4 9.46 2.37 -7.39
C VAL A 4 10.26 3.13 -6.32
N ALA A 5 9.80 4.31 -5.93
CA ALA A 5 10.41 5.08 -4.85
C ALA A 5 10.40 4.30 -3.51
N GLN A 6 9.33 3.57 -3.21
CA GLN A 6 9.22 2.76 -2.00
C GLN A 6 10.18 1.56 -2.00
N VAL A 7 10.31 0.87 -3.14
CA VAL A 7 11.27 -0.23 -3.28
C VAL A 7 12.70 0.30 -3.17
N THR A 8 12.99 1.44 -3.78
CA THR A 8 14.28 2.12 -3.67
C THR A 8 14.58 2.52 -2.23
N ALA A 9 13.59 3.04 -1.49
CA ALA A 9 13.74 3.40 -0.09
C ALA A 9 14.06 2.18 0.79
N LEU A 10 13.41 1.03 0.55
CA LEU A 10 13.71 -0.21 1.26
C LEU A 10 15.17 -0.66 1.04
N PHE A 11 15.66 -0.63 -0.19
CA PHE A 11 17.05 -1.02 -0.49
C PHE A 11 18.06 -0.04 0.11
N THR A 12 17.76 1.26 0.08
CA THR A 12 18.59 2.28 0.75
C THR A 12 18.64 2.04 2.26
N PHE A 13 17.51 1.68 2.87
CA PHE A 13 17.44 1.33 4.29
C PHE A 13 18.26 0.07 4.63
N LEU A 14 18.23 -0.93 3.77
CA LEU A 14 19.01 -2.17 3.92
C LEU A 14 20.50 -1.99 3.58
N GLY A 15 20.95 -0.77 3.26
CA GLY A 15 22.34 -0.49 2.91
C GLY A 15 22.76 -0.96 1.52
N VAL A 16 21.83 -1.37 0.68
CA VAL A 16 22.10 -1.73 -0.71
C VAL A 16 22.27 -0.44 -1.52
N HIS A 17 23.50 -0.04 -1.75
CA HIS A 17 23.80 1.16 -2.53
C HIS A 17 23.61 0.89 -4.03
N GLY A 18 22.97 1.85 -4.70
CA GLY A 18 22.84 1.82 -6.15
C GLY A 18 24.17 2.01 -6.88
N VAL A 19 24.21 1.60 -8.13
CA VAL A 19 25.36 1.87 -8.99
C VAL A 19 25.43 3.36 -9.30
N THR A 20 26.51 4.00 -8.90
CA THR A 20 26.77 5.40 -9.20
C THR A 20 27.19 5.51 -10.66
N GLN A 21 26.45 6.27 -11.46
CA GLN A 21 26.83 6.55 -12.83
C GLN A 21 28.00 7.56 -12.88
N PRO A 22 28.73 7.63 -14.02
CA PRO A 22 29.83 8.59 -14.19
C PRO A 22 29.40 10.06 -14.05
N ASP A 23 28.11 10.35 -14.19
CA ASP A 23 27.50 11.67 -14.01
C ASP A 23 27.14 12.01 -12.54
N GLY A 24 27.46 11.12 -11.60
CA GLY A 24 27.18 11.30 -10.17
C GLY A 24 25.75 10.91 -9.76
N SER A 25 24.89 10.49 -10.68
CA SER A 25 23.54 10.01 -10.36
C SER A 25 23.57 8.54 -9.91
N THR A 26 22.89 8.22 -8.81
CA THR A 26 22.73 6.82 -8.35
C THR A 26 21.44 6.25 -8.92
N ILE A 27 21.54 5.28 -9.83
CA ILE A 27 20.39 4.54 -10.35
C ILE A 27 20.21 3.27 -9.52
N THR A 28 19.36 3.34 -8.52
CA THR A 28 18.93 2.18 -7.73
C THR A 28 17.79 1.39 -8.39
N LEU A 29 17.18 1.94 -9.44
CA LEU A 29 16.00 1.39 -10.10
C LEU A 29 16.28 0.05 -10.81
N SER A 30 17.41 -0.05 -11.52
CA SER A 30 17.80 -1.26 -12.21
C SER A 30 18.09 -2.41 -11.25
N ASN A 31 18.72 -2.12 -10.11
CA ASN A 31 19.01 -3.12 -9.10
C ASN A 31 17.76 -3.60 -8.35
N ALA A 32 16.77 -2.72 -8.15
CA ALA A 32 15.47 -3.10 -7.61
C ALA A 32 14.74 -4.09 -8.54
N ALA A 33 14.75 -3.85 -9.84
CA ALA A 33 14.18 -4.77 -10.83
C ALA A 33 14.88 -6.13 -10.83
N LEU A 34 16.22 -6.14 -10.72
CA LEU A 34 17.01 -7.38 -10.67
C LEU A 34 16.70 -8.26 -9.47
N VAL A 35 16.33 -7.71 -8.33
CA VAL A 35 15.91 -8.49 -7.14
C VAL A 35 14.51 -9.08 -7.33
N TRP A 36 13.59 -8.34 -7.96
CA TRP A 36 12.24 -8.82 -8.18
C TRP A 36 12.15 -9.92 -9.23
N VAL A 37 12.99 -9.91 -10.25
CA VAL A 37 13.00 -10.96 -11.30
C VAL A 37 13.20 -12.37 -10.72
N PRO A 38 14.24 -12.65 -9.93
CA PRO A 38 14.41 -13.99 -9.34
C PRO A 38 13.30 -14.37 -8.36
N LEU A 39 12.76 -13.41 -7.59
CA LEU A 39 11.64 -13.68 -6.69
C LEU A 39 10.36 -14.05 -7.45
N LEU A 40 10.07 -13.36 -8.55
CA LEU A 40 8.93 -13.68 -9.42
C LEU A 40 9.11 -15.02 -10.10
N LEU A 41 10.31 -15.33 -10.59
CA LEU A 41 10.61 -16.65 -11.17
C LEU A 41 10.43 -17.76 -10.11
N LEU A 42 10.92 -17.56 -8.91
CA LEU A 42 10.77 -18.50 -7.80
C LEU A 42 9.29 -18.71 -7.45
N ALA A 43 8.51 -17.63 -7.35
CA ALA A 43 7.07 -17.70 -7.12
C ALA A 43 6.34 -18.43 -8.26
N THR A 44 6.73 -18.19 -9.51
CA THR A 44 6.16 -18.86 -10.69
C THR A 44 6.45 -20.37 -10.66
N VAL A 45 7.68 -20.75 -10.37
CA VAL A 45 8.09 -22.16 -10.23
C VAL A 45 7.34 -22.82 -9.08
N ALA A 46 7.29 -22.16 -7.94
CA ALA A 46 6.55 -22.67 -6.77
C ALA A 46 5.05 -22.83 -7.06
N ALA A 47 4.46 -21.90 -7.78
CA ALA A 47 3.05 -22.02 -8.20
C ALA A 47 2.85 -23.15 -9.19
N TRP A 48 3.75 -23.31 -10.15
CA TRP A 48 3.67 -24.39 -11.15
C TRP A 48 3.72 -25.79 -10.54
N PHE A 49 4.57 -26.01 -9.56
CA PHE A 49 4.73 -27.32 -8.92
C PHE A 49 3.85 -27.52 -7.68
N GLY A 50 3.48 -26.45 -6.98
CA GLY A 50 2.76 -26.53 -5.71
C GLY A 50 1.26 -26.20 -5.78
N MET A 51 0.80 -25.56 -6.86
CA MET A 51 -0.61 -25.21 -6.99
C MET A 51 -1.31 -26.18 -7.94
N ASN A 52 -2.38 -26.81 -7.43
CA ASN A 52 -3.26 -27.64 -8.22
C ASN A 52 -4.59 -26.91 -8.47
N ASP A 53 -5.14 -27.05 -9.66
CA ASP A 53 -6.47 -26.53 -9.96
C ASP A 53 -7.53 -27.17 -9.02
N ILE A 54 -8.35 -26.34 -8.40
CA ILE A 54 -9.48 -26.81 -7.60
C ILE A 54 -10.49 -27.41 -8.57
N ALA A 55 -10.82 -28.68 -8.38
CA ALA A 55 -11.83 -29.36 -9.18
C ALA A 55 -13.16 -28.58 -9.09
N GLY A 56 -13.66 -28.12 -10.22
CA GLY A 56 -14.89 -27.33 -10.30
C GLY A 56 -14.71 -25.80 -10.40
N SER A 57 -13.48 -25.27 -10.33
CA SER A 57 -13.24 -23.83 -10.44
C SER A 57 -13.30 -23.31 -11.89
N LYS A 58 -13.45 -24.18 -12.90
CA LYS A 58 -13.56 -23.82 -14.32
C LYS A 58 -14.96 -23.28 -14.65
N ALA A 59 -15.37 -22.20 -13.99
CA ALA A 59 -16.57 -21.48 -14.37
C ALA A 59 -16.34 -20.69 -15.65
N SER A 60 -17.20 -20.86 -16.65
CA SER A 60 -17.17 -20.06 -17.87
C SER A 60 -17.42 -18.59 -17.52
N ILE A 61 -16.84 -17.67 -18.27
CA ILE A 61 -17.11 -16.21 -18.15
C ILE A 61 -18.63 -15.96 -18.24
N ARG A 62 -19.34 -16.74 -19.07
CA ARG A 62 -20.78 -16.64 -19.26
C ARG A 62 -21.58 -16.98 -17.98
N ASP A 63 -21.05 -17.89 -17.17
CA ASP A 63 -21.66 -18.29 -15.89
C ASP A 63 -21.40 -17.28 -14.78
N GLN A 64 -20.38 -16.43 -14.93
CA GLN A 64 -20.02 -15.37 -13.99
C GLN A 64 -20.73 -14.03 -14.28
N LEU A 65 -21.14 -13.77 -15.53
CA LEU A 65 -21.83 -12.56 -15.92
C LEU A 65 -23.09 -12.21 -15.09
N PRO A 66 -23.91 -13.18 -14.63
CA PRO A 66 -25.05 -12.86 -13.78
C PRO A 66 -24.68 -12.18 -12.45
N VAL A 67 -23.45 -12.32 -11.98
CA VAL A 67 -22.96 -11.64 -10.76
C VAL A 67 -23.03 -10.11 -10.91
N LEU A 68 -22.77 -9.60 -12.13
CA LEU A 68 -22.85 -8.16 -12.44
C LEU A 68 -24.25 -7.55 -12.27
N LYS A 69 -25.29 -8.39 -12.29
CA LYS A 69 -26.68 -7.96 -12.08
C LYS A 69 -27.03 -7.81 -10.59
N ARG A 70 -26.18 -8.28 -9.69
CA ARG A 70 -26.43 -8.20 -8.25
C ARG A 70 -26.00 -6.85 -7.68
N PRO A 71 -26.87 -6.07 -7.02
CA PRO A 71 -26.51 -4.76 -6.47
C PRO A 71 -25.43 -4.86 -5.39
N HIS A 72 -25.39 -5.94 -4.62
CA HIS A 72 -24.36 -6.16 -3.61
C HIS A 72 -22.94 -6.26 -4.20
N MET A 73 -22.81 -6.76 -5.42
CA MET A 73 -21.50 -6.81 -6.10
C MET A 73 -20.95 -5.40 -6.32
N TRP A 74 -21.79 -4.48 -6.79
CA TRP A 74 -21.38 -3.10 -7.01
C TRP A 74 -21.04 -2.37 -5.71
N LEU A 75 -21.80 -2.62 -4.65
CA LEU A 75 -21.51 -2.06 -3.33
C LEU A 75 -20.17 -2.56 -2.80
N LEU A 76 -19.91 -3.88 -2.87
CA LEU A 76 -18.64 -4.45 -2.45
C LEU A 76 -17.46 -3.96 -3.30
N SER A 77 -17.66 -3.81 -4.61
CA SER A 77 -16.65 -3.24 -5.51
C SER A 77 -16.34 -1.79 -5.17
N LEU A 78 -17.35 -0.99 -4.84
CA LEU A 78 -17.15 0.39 -4.40
C LEU A 78 -16.39 0.47 -3.07
N LEU A 79 -16.75 -0.36 -2.10
CA LEU A 79 -16.04 -0.43 -0.82
C LEU A 79 -14.58 -0.88 -1.01
N TYR A 80 -14.36 -1.86 -1.86
CA TYR A 80 -13.00 -2.30 -2.21
C TYR A 80 -12.19 -1.22 -2.92
N LEU A 81 -12.83 -0.52 -3.88
CA LEU A 81 -12.21 0.62 -4.56
C LEU A 81 -11.83 1.73 -3.56
N ALA A 82 -12.70 2.01 -2.59
CA ALA A 82 -12.44 3.03 -1.58
C ALA A 82 -11.27 2.65 -0.67
N THR A 83 -11.18 1.42 -0.18
CA THR A 83 -10.09 0.97 0.69
C THR A 83 -8.79 0.76 -0.09
N PHE A 84 -8.83 -0.06 -1.13
CA PHE A 84 -7.64 -0.38 -1.91
C PHE A 84 -7.13 0.82 -2.73
N GLY A 85 -8.05 1.61 -3.28
CA GLY A 85 -7.72 2.84 -3.98
C GLY A 85 -7.08 3.88 -3.06
N SER A 86 -7.58 4.01 -1.83
CA SER A 86 -6.97 4.88 -0.81
C SER A 86 -5.56 4.43 -0.45
N PHE A 87 -5.35 3.13 -0.26
CA PHE A 87 -4.02 2.58 0.01
C PHE A 87 -3.01 2.89 -1.12
N ILE A 88 -3.42 2.69 -2.38
CA ILE A 88 -2.57 3.03 -3.53
C ILE A 88 -2.33 4.55 -3.59
N GLY A 89 -3.38 5.34 -3.40
CA GLY A 89 -3.29 6.80 -3.39
C GLY A 89 -2.35 7.32 -2.31
N PHE A 90 -2.47 6.82 -1.08
CA PHE A 90 -1.57 7.18 0.02
C PHE A 90 -0.13 6.70 -0.26
N SER A 91 0.03 5.51 -0.82
CA SER A 91 1.35 4.99 -1.19
C SER A 91 2.06 5.85 -2.24
N ALA A 92 1.32 6.33 -3.23
CA ALA A 92 1.87 7.20 -4.26
C ALA A 92 2.08 8.63 -3.77
N GLY A 93 1.15 9.14 -2.95
CA GLY A 93 1.13 10.54 -2.50
C GLY A 93 2.02 10.81 -1.31
N PHE A 94 2.26 9.84 -0.43
CA PHE A 94 2.99 10.03 0.82
C PHE A 94 4.39 10.64 0.61
N ALA A 95 5.21 10.01 -0.21
CA ALA A 95 6.58 10.47 -0.43
C ALA A 95 6.63 11.85 -1.08
N MET A 96 5.70 12.13 -2.01
CA MET A 96 5.60 13.43 -2.66
C MET A 96 5.15 14.52 -1.69
N LEU A 97 4.08 14.27 -0.93
CA LEU A 97 3.54 15.21 0.05
C LEU A 97 4.57 15.51 1.15
N ALA A 98 5.20 14.48 1.69
CA ALA A 98 6.19 14.63 2.73
C ALA A 98 7.42 15.40 2.25
N LYS A 99 7.90 15.16 1.03
CA LYS A 99 9.03 15.90 0.43
C LYS A 99 8.70 17.38 0.20
N THR A 100 7.46 17.68 -0.22
CA THR A 100 7.05 19.09 -0.46
C THR A 100 6.80 19.86 0.82
N GLN A 101 6.25 19.22 1.86
CA GLN A 101 5.89 19.87 3.12
C GLN A 101 7.06 19.91 4.12
N PHE A 102 7.97 18.93 4.06
CA PHE A 102 9.10 18.76 4.98
C PHE A 102 10.40 18.53 4.20
N PRO A 103 10.90 19.51 3.44
CA PRO A 103 12.06 19.33 2.55
C PRO A 103 13.37 19.01 3.31
N ALA A 104 13.44 19.35 4.60
CA ALA A 104 14.61 19.09 5.44
C ALA A 104 14.76 17.62 5.87
N VAL A 105 13.73 16.78 5.65
CA VAL A 105 13.72 15.38 6.10
C VAL A 105 13.98 14.44 4.92
N ASP A 106 14.88 13.49 5.10
CA ASP A 106 15.14 12.43 4.11
C ASP A 106 14.02 11.37 4.15
N ILE A 107 12.92 11.71 3.49
CA ILE A 107 11.70 10.90 3.44
C ILE A 107 11.91 9.56 2.75
N LEU A 108 12.86 9.47 1.82
CA LEU A 108 13.05 8.25 1.04
C LEU A 108 13.39 7.03 1.90
N LYS A 109 14.09 7.25 3.02
CA LYS A 109 14.42 6.18 3.97
C LYS A 109 13.22 5.66 4.76
N LEU A 110 12.17 6.46 4.90
CA LEU A 110 11.00 6.15 5.73
C LEU A 110 9.76 5.79 4.91
N ALA A 111 9.79 6.04 3.59
CA ALA A 111 8.63 5.90 2.73
C ALA A 111 8.09 4.47 2.60
N PHE A 112 8.92 3.46 2.79
CA PHE A 112 8.50 2.05 2.67
C PHE A 112 7.66 1.56 3.87
N PHE A 113 7.80 2.19 5.04
CA PHE A 113 7.09 1.76 6.26
C PHE A 113 5.57 1.88 6.11
N GLY A 114 5.07 2.88 5.42
CA GLY A 114 3.63 3.07 5.21
C GLY A 114 2.99 1.86 4.52
N PRO A 115 3.36 1.54 3.27
CA PRO A 115 2.84 0.36 2.58
C PRO A 115 3.11 -0.95 3.30
N PHE A 116 4.22 -1.08 4.01
CA PHE A 116 4.55 -2.26 4.80
C PHE A 116 3.56 -2.45 5.96
N ILE A 117 3.30 -1.39 6.75
CA ILE A 117 2.31 -1.42 7.83
C ILE A 117 0.92 -1.72 7.28
N GLY A 118 0.52 -1.07 6.19
CA GLY A 118 -0.79 -1.30 5.58
C GLY A 118 -0.96 -2.73 5.04
N ALA A 119 0.08 -3.32 4.47
CA ALA A 119 0.05 -4.71 4.02
C ALA A 119 -0.11 -5.69 5.20
N LEU A 120 0.61 -5.47 6.30
CA LEU A 120 0.45 -6.25 7.52
C LEU A 120 -0.93 -6.07 8.14
N ALA A 121 -1.43 -4.83 8.24
CA ALA A 121 -2.74 -4.51 8.78
C ALA A 121 -3.86 -5.27 8.07
N ARG A 122 -3.79 -5.41 6.76
CA ARG A 122 -4.77 -6.17 5.96
C ARG A 122 -4.81 -7.64 6.33
N SER A 123 -3.64 -8.25 6.55
CA SER A 123 -3.56 -9.66 6.94
C SER A 123 -4.19 -9.89 8.32
N PHE A 124 -3.91 -9.02 9.28
CA PHE A 124 -4.51 -9.09 10.62
C PHE A 124 -5.98 -8.62 10.63
N GLY A 125 -6.32 -7.63 9.82
CA GLY A 125 -7.68 -7.12 9.67
C GLY A 125 -8.67 -8.18 9.21
N GLY A 126 -8.25 -9.11 8.35
CA GLY A 126 -9.03 -10.28 7.96
C GLY A 126 -9.45 -11.11 9.17
N ILE A 127 -8.51 -11.46 10.04
CA ILE A 127 -8.76 -12.25 11.26
C ILE A 127 -9.74 -11.52 12.22
N ILE A 128 -9.59 -10.22 12.35
CA ILE A 128 -10.48 -9.39 13.18
C ILE A 128 -11.87 -9.35 12.55
N SER A 129 -11.95 -9.18 11.24
CA SER A 129 -13.20 -9.15 10.48
C SER A 129 -14.00 -10.45 10.60
N ASP A 130 -13.31 -11.60 10.59
CA ASP A 130 -13.94 -12.91 10.78
C ASP A 130 -14.56 -13.07 12.17
N ARG A 131 -13.96 -12.45 13.19
CA ARG A 131 -14.45 -12.53 14.58
C ARG A 131 -15.54 -11.52 14.92
N LEU A 132 -15.41 -10.28 14.46
CA LEU A 132 -16.29 -9.16 14.83
C LEU A 132 -17.39 -8.88 13.80
N GLY A 133 -17.28 -9.49 12.62
CA GLY A 133 -18.16 -9.27 11.48
C GLY A 133 -17.66 -8.17 10.54
N GLY A 134 -17.61 -8.48 9.23
CA GLY A 134 -17.03 -7.63 8.21
C GLY A 134 -17.64 -6.23 8.14
N VAL A 135 -18.97 -6.11 8.27
CA VAL A 135 -19.66 -4.80 8.19
C VAL A 135 -19.19 -3.85 9.29
N ARG A 136 -19.07 -4.33 10.53
CA ARG A 136 -18.64 -3.50 11.67
C ARG A 136 -17.20 -3.04 11.51
N VAL A 137 -16.31 -3.96 11.14
CA VAL A 137 -14.88 -3.65 10.93
C VAL A 137 -14.71 -2.66 9.79
N THR A 138 -15.42 -2.85 8.68
CA THR A 138 -15.38 -1.92 7.54
C THR A 138 -15.87 -0.52 7.94
N LEU A 139 -16.96 -0.41 8.70
CA LEU A 139 -17.48 0.87 9.16
C LEU A 139 -16.47 1.59 10.08
N VAL A 140 -15.90 0.88 11.04
CA VAL A 140 -14.87 1.42 11.94
C VAL A 140 -13.65 1.89 11.13
N ASN A 141 -13.20 1.10 10.16
CA ASN A 141 -12.07 1.47 9.29
C ASN A 141 -12.34 2.78 8.53
N PHE A 142 -13.52 2.95 7.92
CA PHE A 142 -13.85 4.18 7.22
C PHE A 142 -13.91 5.39 8.15
N VAL A 143 -14.48 5.23 9.35
CA VAL A 143 -14.51 6.29 10.36
C VAL A 143 -13.09 6.69 10.78
N LEU A 144 -12.23 5.71 11.06
CA LEU A 144 -10.83 5.97 11.42
C LEU A 144 -10.06 6.62 10.27
N MET A 145 -10.27 6.16 9.03
CA MET A 145 -9.63 6.75 7.85
C MET A 145 -10.05 8.21 7.67
N ALA A 146 -11.33 8.54 7.84
CA ALA A 146 -11.82 9.91 7.81
C ALA A 146 -11.21 10.76 8.93
N LEU A 147 -11.12 10.21 10.16
CA LEU A 147 -10.52 10.87 11.30
C LEU A 147 -9.03 11.17 11.04
N PHE A 148 -8.24 10.18 10.61
CA PHE A 148 -6.82 10.39 10.31
C PHE A 148 -6.60 11.35 9.15
N THR A 149 -7.48 11.35 8.14
CA THR A 149 -7.43 12.35 7.06
C THR A 149 -7.65 13.76 7.59
N GLY A 150 -8.62 13.95 8.49
CA GLY A 150 -8.83 15.24 9.16
C GLY A 150 -7.67 15.66 10.06
N LEU A 151 -7.11 14.72 10.83
CA LEU A 151 -5.95 14.97 11.68
C LEU A 151 -4.71 15.31 10.86
N LEU A 152 -4.55 14.72 9.67
CA LEU A 152 -3.43 15.00 8.79
C LEU A 152 -3.36 16.50 8.46
N PHE A 153 -4.50 17.14 8.20
CA PHE A 153 -4.56 18.56 7.93
C PHE A 153 -3.99 19.41 9.07
N LEU A 154 -4.21 18.97 10.33
CA LEU A 154 -3.68 19.67 11.52
C LEU A 154 -2.18 19.49 11.72
N THR A 155 -1.54 18.56 11.01
CA THR A 155 -0.10 18.31 11.13
C THR A 155 0.73 19.03 10.07
N LEU A 156 0.09 19.56 9.02
CA LEU A 156 0.78 20.24 7.94
C LEU A 156 1.33 21.61 8.36
N PRO A 157 2.49 22.02 7.82
CA PRO A 157 3.00 23.40 7.98
C PRO A 157 1.99 24.39 7.42
N GLY A 158 1.65 25.43 8.01
CA GLY A 158 0.70 26.44 7.51
C GLY A 158 -0.75 26.25 7.92
N SER A 159 -1.19 25.05 8.22
CA SER A 159 -2.55 24.80 8.76
C SER A 159 -2.57 24.16 10.13
N GLY A 160 -1.43 23.66 10.60
CA GLY A 160 -1.32 22.94 11.87
C GLY A 160 0.03 23.09 12.56
N SER A 161 0.41 22.04 13.28
CA SER A 161 1.64 22.04 14.12
C SER A 161 2.96 22.14 13.32
N GLY A 162 2.95 21.80 12.04
CA GLY A 162 4.16 21.69 11.22
C GLY A 162 5.17 20.64 11.69
N SER A 163 4.75 19.73 12.57
CA SER A 163 5.61 18.68 13.11
C SER A 163 5.67 17.50 12.18
N PHE A 164 6.87 17.20 11.65
CA PHE A 164 7.08 16.01 10.82
C PHE A 164 6.70 14.72 11.55
N LEU A 165 7.03 14.58 12.83
CA LEU A 165 6.70 13.38 13.60
C LEU A 165 5.19 13.18 13.70
N ALA A 166 4.43 14.24 13.99
CA ALA A 166 2.96 14.17 14.04
C ALA A 166 2.38 13.80 12.68
N PHE A 167 2.85 14.43 11.60
CA PHE A 167 2.50 14.11 10.23
C PHE A 167 2.75 12.63 9.91
N TYR A 168 3.94 12.14 10.23
CA TYR A 168 4.33 10.76 9.96
C TYR A 168 3.46 9.74 10.70
N VAL A 169 3.24 9.94 12.01
CA VAL A 169 2.41 9.04 12.82
C VAL A 169 0.96 9.01 12.32
N VAL A 170 0.38 10.16 12.01
CA VAL A 170 -0.99 10.25 11.47
C VAL A 170 -1.08 9.58 10.10
N PHE A 171 -0.07 9.76 9.25
CA PHE A 171 -0.04 9.12 7.95
C PHE A 171 0.12 7.60 8.05
N MET A 172 0.89 7.09 9.03
CA MET A 172 0.94 5.66 9.31
C MET A 172 -0.42 5.13 9.77
N GLY A 173 -1.20 5.93 10.52
CA GLY A 173 -2.60 5.61 10.85
C GLY A 173 -3.49 5.47 9.61
N LEU A 174 -3.29 6.31 8.59
CA LEU A 174 -3.99 6.17 7.30
C LEU A 174 -3.64 4.84 6.61
N PHE A 175 -2.38 4.46 6.59
CA PHE A 175 -1.97 3.16 6.03
C PHE A 175 -2.53 1.97 6.80
N LEU A 176 -2.69 2.11 8.12
CA LEU A 176 -3.26 1.07 8.98
C LEU A 176 -4.75 0.82 8.67
N THR A 177 -5.47 1.87 8.26
CA THR A 177 -6.93 1.84 8.05
C THR A 177 -7.35 1.73 6.58
N ALA A 178 -6.42 1.84 5.63
CA ALA A 178 -6.69 1.82 4.18
C ALA A 178 -6.67 0.43 3.49
#